data_10da613377925aeb260759b39fed4628
#
_entry.id   10da613377925aeb260759b39fed4628
#
_cell.length_a   1.000
_cell.length_b   1.000
_cell.length_c   1.000
_cell.angle_alpha   90.00
_cell.angle_beta   90.00
_cell.angle_gamma   90.00
#
_symmetry.space_group_name_H-M   'P 1'
#
loop_
_entity.id
_entity.type
_entity.pdbx_description
1 polymer ?
#
loop_
_entity_poly.entity_id
_entity_poly.type
_entity_poly.pdbx_seq_one_letter_code
_entity_poly.pdbx_strand_id
1 'polypeptide(L)'
;MSTVRLTMPAKAEYLILVRLALAGIAREVPMSESVLADLKLAVTEVCGNAVRHAYGDAQGDVHVVFDVSPEAIDVTVEDDGQGMHLEELPDAIHVGEEPVEAGMGLAIIRAVVDDLSVDGKSGAAGTVVHLRKRLSA
;
A
#
# COMPACT_ATOMS: atom_id res chain seq x y z
N MET A 1 -16.44 9.23 -10.34
CA MET A 1 -15.68 8.74 -9.18
C MET A 1 -16.19 7.39 -8.72
N SER A 2 -15.29 6.46 -8.49
CA SER A 2 -15.66 5.09 -8.12
C SER A 2 -14.85 4.63 -6.93
N THR A 3 -15.45 3.75 -6.12
CA THR A 3 -14.76 3.13 -5.00
C THR A 3 -14.75 1.62 -5.21
N VAL A 4 -13.56 1.03 -5.14
CA VAL A 4 -13.38 -0.42 -5.23
C VAL A 4 -12.79 -0.89 -3.91
N ARG A 5 -13.37 -1.94 -3.34
CA ARG A 5 -12.94 -2.49 -2.05
C ARG A 5 -12.49 -3.93 -2.22
N LEU A 6 -11.40 -4.26 -1.56
CA LEU A 6 -10.85 -5.61 -1.59
C LEU A 6 -10.47 -5.98 -0.16
N THR A 7 -10.97 -7.14 0.29
CA THR A 7 -10.56 -7.71 1.57
C THR A 7 -9.92 -9.05 1.30
N MET A 8 -8.74 -9.27 1.84
CA MET A 8 -8.01 -10.51 1.59
C MET A 8 -7.31 -10.98 2.86
N PRO A 9 -7.12 -12.30 3.00
CA PRO A 9 -6.28 -12.80 4.09
C PRO A 9 -4.88 -12.22 4.00
N ALA A 10 -4.26 -11.97 5.15
CA ALA A 10 -2.91 -11.40 5.22
C ALA A 10 -1.86 -12.48 4.91
N LYS A 11 -1.85 -12.93 3.68
CA LYS A 11 -0.95 -13.97 3.19
C LYS A 11 -0.35 -13.53 1.86
N ALA A 12 0.92 -13.83 1.67
CA ALA A 12 1.66 -13.39 0.49
C ALA A 12 1.03 -13.88 -0.82
N GLU A 13 0.43 -15.06 -0.83
CA GLU A 13 -0.18 -15.61 -2.04
C GLU A 13 -1.37 -14.81 -2.55
N TYR A 14 -1.97 -13.96 -1.73
CA TYR A 14 -3.09 -13.12 -2.14
C TYR A 14 -2.68 -11.74 -2.65
N LEU A 15 -1.40 -11.40 -2.59
CA LEU A 15 -0.93 -10.08 -3.07
C LEU A 15 -1.19 -9.88 -4.56
N ILE A 16 -1.30 -10.95 -5.32
CA ILE A 16 -1.63 -10.85 -6.75
C ILE A 16 -3.00 -10.20 -6.99
N LEU A 17 -3.92 -10.34 -6.04
CA LEU A 17 -5.26 -9.76 -6.17
C LEU A 17 -5.22 -8.23 -6.26
N VAL A 18 -4.27 -7.60 -5.57
CA VAL A 18 -4.10 -6.16 -5.63
C VAL A 18 -3.69 -5.72 -7.04
N ARG A 19 -2.77 -6.46 -7.65
CA ARG A 19 -2.32 -6.16 -9.00
C ARG A 19 -3.42 -6.35 -10.02
N LEU A 20 -4.23 -7.40 -9.86
CA LEU A 20 -5.35 -7.66 -10.75
C LEU A 20 -6.42 -6.59 -10.62
N ALA A 21 -6.68 -6.11 -9.40
CA ALA A 21 -7.63 -5.02 -9.18
C ALA A 21 -7.16 -3.75 -9.88
N LEU A 22 -5.89 -3.41 -9.76
CA LEU A 22 -5.33 -2.23 -10.43
C LEU A 22 -5.37 -2.37 -11.94
N ALA A 23 -5.08 -3.55 -12.47
CA ALA A 23 -5.17 -3.80 -13.91
C ALA A 23 -6.61 -3.60 -14.40
N GLY A 24 -7.59 -4.04 -13.62
CA GLY A 24 -9.00 -3.84 -13.94
C GLY A 24 -9.39 -2.36 -13.92
N ILE A 25 -8.95 -1.63 -12.91
CA ILE A 25 -9.21 -0.20 -12.80
C ILE A 25 -8.60 0.55 -13.99
N ALA A 26 -7.39 0.17 -14.40
CA ALA A 26 -6.68 0.82 -15.51
C ALA A 26 -7.39 0.65 -16.85
N ARG A 27 -8.29 -0.30 -16.96
CA ARG A 27 -9.09 -0.47 -18.18
C ARG A 27 -10.21 0.56 -18.27
N GLU A 28 -10.65 1.08 -17.14
CA GLU A 28 -11.77 2.02 -17.05
C GLU A 28 -11.32 3.47 -16.94
N VAL A 29 -10.13 3.70 -16.40
CA VAL A 29 -9.62 5.05 -16.16
C VAL A 29 -8.30 5.22 -16.90
N PRO A 30 -8.20 6.16 -17.83
CA PRO A 30 -6.97 6.37 -18.59
C PRO A 30 -5.79 6.69 -17.69
N MET A 31 -4.70 5.96 -17.87
CA MET A 31 -3.44 6.22 -17.19
C MET A 31 -2.30 5.62 -18.03
N SER A 32 -1.11 6.16 -17.88
CA SER A 32 0.04 5.64 -18.58
C SER A 32 0.49 4.30 -17.99
N GLU A 33 1.27 3.55 -18.76
CA GLU A 33 1.86 2.31 -18.24
C GLU A 33 2.79 2.59 -17.06
N SER A 34 3.47 3.73 -17.09
CA SER A 34 4.35 4.14 -16.00
C SER A 34 3.57 4.39 -14.70
N VAL A 35 2.45 5.08 -14.78
CA VAL A 35 1.59 5.33 -13.62
C VAL A 35 1.06 4.02 -13.07
N LEU A 36 0.58 3.14 -13.93
CA LEU A 36 0.07 1.84 -13.50
C LEU A 36 1.16 1.00 -12.83
N ALA A 37 2.37 1.01 -13.39
CA ALA A 37 3.49 0.28 -12.81
C ALA A 37 3.85 0.83 -11.42
N ASP A 38 3.85 2.15 -11.27
CA ASP A 38 4.11 2.79 -9.98
C ASP A 38 3.06 2.42 -8.94
N LEU A 39 1.79 2.43 -9.35
CA LEU A 39 0.69 2.03 -8.45
C LEU A 39 0.82 0.57 -8.04
N LYS A 40 1.09 -0.32 -8.98
CA LYS A 40 1.26 -1.74 -8.68
C LYS A 40 2.40 -1.95 -7.69
N LEU A 41 3.51 -1.27 -7.91
CA LEU A 41 4.67 -1.37 -7.04
C LEU A 41 4.34 -0.84 -5.64
N ALA A 42 3.80 0.37 -5.56
CA ALA A 42 3.53 1.00 -4.27
C ALA A 42 2.50 0.23 -3.45
N VAL A 43 1.38 -0.14 -4.05
CA VAL A 43 0.29 -0.82 -3.32
C VAL A 43 0.73 -2.23 -2.92
N THR A 44 1.46 -2.93 -3.78
CA THR A 44 1.98 -4.26 -3.45
C THR A 44 2.94 -4.19 -2.26
N GLU A 45 3.79 -3.16 -2.21
CA GLU A 45 4.72 -2.98 -1.09
C GLU A 45 3.99 -2.66 0.21
N VAL A 46 2.98 -1.79 0.17
CA VAL A 46 2.19 -1.48 1.36
C VAL A 46 1.46 -2.71 1.87
N CYS A 47 0.81 -3.45 0.98
CA CYS A 47 0.11 -4.67 1.35
C CYS A 47 1.08 -5.75 1.83
N GLY A 48 2.25 -5.84 1.21
CA GLY A 48 3.30 -6.77 1.63
C GLY A 48 3.80 -6.47 3.04
N ASN A 49 3.93 -5.18 3.37
CA ASN A 49 4.30 -4.78 4.73
C ASN A 49 3.23 -5.21 5.74
N ALA A 50 1.96 -5.04 5.41
CA ALA A 50 0.87 -5.48 6.27
C ALA A 50 0.93 -7.00 6.48
N VAL A 51 1.16 -7.76 5.42
CA VAL A 51 1.27 -9.21 5.49
C VAL A 51 2.44 -9.63 6.41
N ARG A 52 3.58 -8.96 6.28
CA ARG A 52 4.78 -9.33 7.05
C ARG A 52 4.73 -8.90 8.51
N HIS A 53 4.12 -7.76 8.80
CA HIS A 53 4.30 -7.10 10.10
C HIS A 53 3.04 -6.96 10.95
N ALA A 54 1.86 -7.02 10.35
CA ALA A 54 0.64 -6.72 11.10
C ALA A 54 0.26 -7.80 12.10
N TYR A 55 0.32 -9.05 11.68
CA TYR A 55 -0.24 -10.16 12.46
C TYR A 55 0.80 -11.16 12.98
N GLY A 56 2.03 -11.09 12.50
CA GLY A 56 3.03 -12.10 12.86
C GLY A 56 2.55 -13.49 12.44
N ASP A 57 2.41 -14.38 13.39
CA ASP A 57 1.91 -15.74 13.15
C ASP A 57 0.39 -15.83 13.26
N ALA A 58 -0.28 -14.76 13.68
CA ALA A 58 -1.73 -14.76 13.82
C ALA A 58 -2.40 -14.60 12.47
N GLN A 59 -3.68 -14.98 12.40
CA GLN A 59 -4.47 -14.79 11.19
C GLN A 59 -5.13 -13.42 11.22
N GLY A 60 -5.29 -12.81 10.07
CA GLY A 60 -5.98 -11.54 9.95
C GLY A 60 -6.19 -11.18 8.50
N ASP A 61 -6.86 -10.07 8.29
CA ASP A 61 -7.21 -9.59 6.96
C ASP A 61 -6.57 -8.24 6.67
N VAL A 62 -6.37 -7.99 5.40
CA VAL A 62 -5.94 -6.69 4.89
C VAL A 62 -7.08 -6.13 4.03
N HIS A 63 -7.45 -4.89 4.30
CA HIS A 63 -8.53 -4.20 3.59
C HIS A 63 -7.91 -3.12 2.71
N VAL A 64 -8.22 -3.17 1.42
CA VAL A 64 -7.70 -2.20 0.46
C VAL A 64 -8.88 -1.47 -0.17
N VAL A 65 -8.84 -0.14 -0.14
CA VAL A 65 -9.87 0.69 -0.76
C VAL A 65 -9.22 1.56 -1.81
N PHE A 66 -9.74 1.48 -3.03
CA PHE A 66 -9.31 2.32 -4.14
C PHE A 66 -10.39 3.35 -4.42
N ASP A 67 -10.08 4.61 -4.21
CA ASP A 67 -10.98 5.72 -4.58
C ASP A 67 -10.45 6.30 -5.88
N VAL A 68 -11.20 6.10 -6.94
CA VAL A 68 -10.77 6.37 -8.30
C VAL A 68 -11.48 7.61 -8.84
N SER A 69 -10.72 8.59 -9.27
CA SER A 69 -11.23 9.77 -9.96
C SER A 69 -10.44 9.97 -11.26
N PRO A 70 -10.91 10.85 -12.16
CA PRO A 70 -10.14 11.12 -13.38
C PRO A 70 -8.76 11.72 -13.14
N GLU A 71 -8.55 12.35 -11.99
CA GLU A 71 -7.29 13.04 -11.69
C GLU A 71 -6.31 12.17 -10.93
N ALA A 72 -6.80 11.28 -10.08
CA ALA A 72 -5.94 10.52 -9.17
C ALA A 72 -6.60 9.27 -8.64
N ILE A 73 -5.79 8.37 -8.14
CA ILE A 73 -6.25 7.22 -7.37
C ILE A 73 -5.71 7.38 -5.95
N ASP A 74 -6.61 7.31 -4.99
CA ASP A 74 -6.27 7.26 -3.58
C ASP A 74 -6.45 5.82 -3.10
N VAL A 75 -5.43 5.27 -2.46
CA VAL A 75 -5.47 3.90 -1.97
C VAL A 75 -5.27 3.92 -0.47
N THR A 76 -6.18 3.27 0.24
CA THR A 76 -6.10 3.10 1.68
C THR A 76 -5.93 1.63 1.98
N VAL A 77 -4.90 1.28 2.75
CA VAL A 77 -4.64 -0.10 3.16
C VAL A 77 -4.73 -0.16 4.67
N GLU A 78 -5.65 -0.96 5.17
CA GLU A 78 -5.89 -1.12 6.60
C GLU A 78 -5.64 -2.54 7.06
N ASP A 79 -5.08 -2.66 8.25
CA ASP A 79 -5.02 -3.94 8.96
C ASP A 79 -5.40 -3.71 10.42
N ASP A 80 -5.71 -4.80 11.13
CA ASP A 80 -6.08 -4.78 12.54
C ASP A 80 -4.98 -5.42 13.41
N GLY A 81 -3.76 -5.50 12.87
CA GLY A 81 -2.65 -6.15 13.54
C GLY A 81 -2.00 -5.29 14.61
N GLN A 82 -0.71 -5.52 14.81
CA GLN A 82 0.05 -4.83 15.86
C GLN A 82 0.22 -3.35 15.58
N GLY A 83 0.06 -2.95 14.33
CA GLY A 83 0.30 -1.59 13.95
C GLY A 83 1.75 -1.34 13.55
N MET A 84 1.94 -0.25 12.84
CA MET A 84 3.24 0.17 12.37
C MET A 84 3.33 1.68 12.63
N HIS A 85 4.38 2.11 13.29
CA HIS A 85 4.56 3.52 13.58
C HIS A 85 5.55 4.12 12.61
N LEU A 86 5.22 5.30 12.10
CA LEU A 86 6.07 5.96 11.12
C LEU A 86 7.47 6.23 11.66
N GLU A 87 7.58 6.54 12.93
CA GLU A 87 8.87 6.81 13.56
C GLU A 87 9.75 5.56 13.74
N GLU A 88 9.18 4.39 13.56
CA GLU A 88 9.93 3.14 13.62
C GLU A 88 10.50 2.76 12.27
N LEU A 89 10.12 3.51 11.23
CA LEU A 89 10.55 3.26 9.87
C LEU A 89 11.67 4.24 9.49
N PRO A 90 12.70 3.76 8.82
CA PRO A 90 13.78 4.67 8.40
C PRO A 90 13.28 5.67 7.36
N ASP A 91 13.70 6.92 7.48
CA ASP A 91 13.36 7.95 6.50
C ASP A 91 14.15 7.78 5.22
N ALA A 92 15.27 7.09 5.27
CA ALA A 92 16.13 6.88 4.12
C ALA A 92 16.63 5.44 4.13
N ILE A 93 17.06 4.99 2.95
CA ILE A 93 17.68 3.69 2.83
C ILE A 93 19.07 3.74 3.45
N HIS A 94 19.35 2.82 4.35
CA HIS A 94 20.66 2.67 4.95
C HIS A 94 21.40 1.57 4.21
N VAL A 95 22.21 1.98 3.25
CA VAL A 95 22.96 1.04 2.43
C VAL A 95 23.99 0.31 3.28
N GLY A 96 23.96 -1.00 3.23
CA GLY A 96 24.90 -1.82 3.98
C GLY A 96 24.45 -2.23 5.35
N GLU A 97 23.27 -1.83 5.78
CA GLU A 97 22.68 -2.23 7.06
C GLU A 97 21.54 -3.20 6.88
N GLU A 98 21.35 -4.04 7.85
CA GLU A 98 20.29 -5.04 7.84
C GLU A 98 19.17 -4.67 8.81
N PRO A 99 17.95 -5.09 8.55
CA PRO A 99 17.40 -5.60 7.30
C PRO A 99 17.01 -4.45 6.39
N VAL A 100 17.56 -4.44 5.22
CA VAL A 100 17.36 -3.33 4.31
C VAL A 100 15.96 -3.35 3.69
N GLU A 101 15.37 -4.52 3.54
CA GLU A 101 14.10 -4.70 2.83
C GLU A 101 12.96 -3.83 3.34
N ALA A 102 12.79 -3.73 4.66
CA ALA A 102 11.70 -2.93 5.22
C ALA A 102 11.86 -1.44 4.91
N GLY A 103 13.10 -0.94 5.03
CA GLY A 103 13.38 0.46 4.71
C GLY A 103 13.28 0.75 3.23
N MET A 104 13.71 -0.19 2.40
CA MET A 104 13.66 -0.03 0.94
C MET A 104 12.22 0.03 0.44
N GLY A 105 11.34 -0.80 0.97
CA GLY A 105 9.94 -0.80 0.58
C GLY A 105 9.30 0.57 0.77
N LEU A 106 9.49 1.18 1.95
CA LEU A 106 8.94 2.48 2.23
C LEU A 106 9.56 3.57 1.36
N ALA A 107 10.87 3.52 1.16
CA ALA A 107 11.56 4.49 0.30
C ALA A 107 11.07 4.39 -1.14
N ILE A 108 10.84 3.17 -1.64
CA ILE A 108 10.32 2.96 -2.99
C ILE A 108 8.93 3.57 -3.10
N ILE A 109 8.07 3.33 -2.11
CA ILE A 109 6.71 3.88 -2.12
C ILE A 109 6.77 5.41 -2.19
N ARG A 110 7.56 6.03 -1.32
CA ARG A 110 7.69 7.49 -1.30
C ARG A 110 8.21 8.07 -2.61
N ALA A 111 9.04 7.30 -3.32
CA ALA A 111 9.62 7.75 -4.58
C ALA A 111 8.63 7.75 -5.74
N VAL A 112 7.60 6.91 -5.69
CA VAL A 112 6.71 6.70 -6.85
C VAL A 112 5.29 7.22 -6.63
N VAL A 113 4.93 7.67 -5.43
CA VAL A 113 3.59 8.23 -5.17
C VAL A 113 3.68 9.71 -4.89
N ASP A 114 2.55 10.41 -4.99
CA ASP A 114 2.49 11.85 -4.76
C ASP A 114 2.30 12.21 -3.29
N ASP A 115 1.57 11.38 -2.56
CA ASP A 115 1.37 11.56 -1.12
C ASP A 115 1.37 10.21 -0.44
N LEU A 116 1.88 10.17 0.79
CA LEU A 116 1.90 8.96 1.60
C LEU A 116 1.72 9.34 3.07
N SER A 117 0.81 8.68 3.76
CA SER A 117 0.67 8.82 5.21
C SER A 117 0.48 7.45 5.84
N VAL A 118 1.00 7.30 7.05
CA VAL A 118 0.89 6.06 7.82
C VAL A 118 0.40 6.44 9.22
N ASP A 119 -0.74 5.89 9.63
CA ASP A 119 -1.36 6.21 10.90
C ASP A 119 -1.76 4.93 11.64
N GLY A 120 -1.73 5.00 12.97
CA GLY A 120 -2.36 3.98 13.78
C GLY A 120 -3.87 4.20 13.80
N LYS A 121 -4.62 3.14 14.05
CA LYS A 121 -6.07 3.26 14.20
C LYS A 121 -6.39 3.88 15.55
N SER A 122 -7.30 4.85 15.56
CA SER A 122 -7.71 5.52 16.80
C SER A 122 -8.46 4.54 17.70
N GLY A 123 -7.95 4.36 18.92
CA GLY A 123 -8.59 3.53 19.92
C GLY A 123 -8.58 2.03 19.63
N ALA A 124 -7.79 1.58 18.65
CA ALA A 124 -7.72 0.18 18.30
C ALA A 124 -6.33 -0.16 17.79
N ALA A 125 -6.00 -1.45 17.81
CA ALA A 125 -4.76 -1.92 17.19
C ALA A 125 -4.91 -1.86 15.67
N GLY A 126 -3.79 -1.69 14.98
CA GLY A 126 -3.79 -1.71 13.53
C GLY A 126 -3.14 -0.50 12.93
N THR A 127 -3.07 -0.52 11.60
CA THR A 127 -2.43 0.52 10.82
C THR A 127 -3.30 0.90 9.64
N VAL A 128 -3.29 2.17 9.30
CA VAL A 128 -3.92 2.70 8.08
C VAL A 128 -2.84 3.40 7.27
N VAL A 129 -2.62 2.93 6.06
CA VAL A 129 -1.69 3.57 5.13
C VAL A 129 -2.52 4.17 4.00
N HIS A 130 -2.32 5.43 3.73
CA HIS A 130 -2.97 6.12 2.63
C HIS A 130 -1.91 6.61 1.66
N LEU A 131 -2.13 6.36 0.36
CA LEU A 131 -1.29 6.91 -0.68
C LEU A 131 -2.14 7.49 -1.81
N ARG A 132 -1.59 8.46 -2.50
CA ARG A 132 -2.25 9.10 -3.62
C ARG A 132 -1.30 9.14 -4.81
N LYS A 133 -1.81 8.78 -5.97
CA LYS A 133 -1.06 8.84 -7.22
C LYS A 133 -1.87 9.60 -8.26
N ARG A 134 -1.31 10.66 -8.80
CA ARG A 134 -1.93 11.39 -9.89
C ARG A 134 -1.81 10.59 -11.17
N LEU A 135 -2.86 10.61 -11.98
CA LEU A 135 -2.93 9.84 -13.22
C LEU A 135 -2.28 10.54 -14.40
N SER A 136 -2.09 11.86 -14.31
CA SER A 136 -1.40 12.62 -15.33
C SER A 136 -0.39 13.55 -14.67
N ALA A 137 0.62 13.89 -15.43
CA ALA A 137 1.66 14.80 -14.97
C ALA A 137 1.15 16.23 -14.80
#